data_c5ab35f9786f449ffb7b15295006c40b
#
_entry.id   c5ab35f9786f449ffb7b15295006c40b
#
_cell.length_a   1.000
_cell.length_b   1.000
_cell.length_c   1.000
_cell.angle_alpha   90.00
_cell.angle_beta   90.00
_cell.angle_gamma   90.00
#
_symmetry.space_group_name_H-M   'P 1'
#
loop_
_entity.id
_entity.type
_entity.pdbx_description
1 polymer ?
#
loop_
_entity_poly.entity_id
_entity_poly.type
_entity_poly.pdbx_seq_one_letter_code
_entity_poly.pdbx_strand_id
1 'polypeptide(L)'
;TNVAATAGVSIATVSRVLSGKRGKDDDIARRVREAAKQLGYSVNYAASALRSDVTKTIGLVIPSATEPFAAQLLDEIEPTIDTESQQLLLGIGATQEAQAERIESLANRHVDGLIVVPAAGADLAGTLNQYANTLPIVQICGRQTAPRVSVVGIDENAAMEAIVKHLAEQGIASAAYMAGNELSFESAELFATFHTHMRTYGLATSENWNQFGE
;
A
#
# COMPACT_ATOMS: atom_id res chain seq x y z
N THR A 1 1.13 38.01 7.65
CA THR A 1 2.25 37.19 8.17
C THR A 1 3.55 37.94 8.01
N ASN A 2 4.47 37.84 8.96
CA ASN A 2 5.76 38.56 8.96
C ASN A 2 6.57 38.28 7.68
N VAL A 3 6.48 37.10 7.09
CA VAL A 3 7.16 36.75 5.83
C VAL A 3 6.72 37.62 4.66
N ALA A 4 5.45 37.93 4.55
CA ALA A 4 4.92 38.80 3.48
C ALA A 4 5.47 40.24 3.58
N ALA A 5 5.52 40.79 4.80
CA ALA A 5 6.10 42.09 5.06
C ALA A 5 7.61 42.11 4.79
N THR A 6 8.36 41.11 5.26
CA THR A 6 9.82 41.05 5.07
C THR A 6 10.19 40.85 3.60
N ALA A 7 9.44 40.05 2.84
CA ALA A 7 9.68 39.83 1.42
C ALA A 7 9.12 40.94 0.52
N GLY A 8 8.32 41.92 1.07
CA GLY A 8 7.69 42.98 0.31
C GLY A 8 6.67 42.48 -0.74
N VAL A 9 5.87 41.47 -0.39
CA VAL A 9 4.88 40.87 -1.28
C VAL A 9 3.56 40.56 -0.56
N SER A 10 2.52 40.21 -1.31
CA SER A 10 1.25 39.81 -0.73
C SER A 10 1.30 38.42 -0.05
N ILE A 11 0.42 38.20 0.94
CA ILE A 11 0.27 36.88 1.59
C ILE A 11 -0.03 35.79 0.54
N ALA A 12 -0.83 36.10 -0.48
CA ALA A 12 -1.15 35.19 -1.56
C ALA A 12 0.10 34.80 -2.37
N THR A 13 1.02 35.73 -2.60
CA THR A 13 2.31 35.48 -3.26
C THR A 13 3.20 34.56 -2.41
N VAL A 14 3.30 34.84 -1.10
CA VAL A 14 4.04 33.95 -0.16
C VAL A 14 3.48 32.55 -0.21
N SER A 15 2.15 32.39 -0.12
CA SER A 15 1.48 31.09 -0.17
C SER A 15 1.80 30.34 -1.46
N ARG A 16 1.73 30.99 -2.63
CA ARG A 16 2.03 30.34 -3.92
C ARG A 16 3.49 29.93 -4.07
N VAL A 17 4.42 30.75 -3.57
CA VAL A 17 5.86 30.41 -3.61
C VAL A 17 6.17 29.23 -2.70
N LEU A 18 5.72 29.29 -1.44
CA LEU A 18 6.03 28.28 -0.44
C LEU A 18 5.30 26.94 -0.67
N SER A 19 4.14 26.98 -1.37
CA SER A 19 3.41 25.76 -1.77
C SER A 19 3.87 25.15 -3.10
N GLY A 20 4.90 25.72 -3.76
CA GLY A 20 5.37 25.23 -5.05
C GLY A 20 4.46 25.56 -6.25
N LYS A 21 3.31 26.23 -6.01
CA LYS A 21 2.35 26.59 -7.07
C LYS A 21 2.79 27.75 -7.97
N ARG A 22 3.93 28.38 -7.68
CA ARG A 22 4.56 29.37 -8.54
C ARG A 22 5.65 28.73 -9.39
N GLY A 23 5.36 28.49 -10.66
CA GLY A 23 6.25 27.80 -11.58
C GLY A 23 7.49 28.62 -12.05
N LYS A 24 7.70 29.85 -11.55
CA LYS A 24 8.88 30.68 -11.87
C LYS A 24 9.76 30.84 -10.64
N ASP A 25 11.02 30.47 -10.77
CA ASP A 25 12.05 30.73 -9.78
C ASP A 25 12.68 32.13 -10.04
N ASP A 26 11.87 33.15 -9.79
CA ASP A 26 12.24 34.56 -10.00
C ASP A 26 12.73 35.22 -8.69
N ASP A 27 13.14 36.50 -8.78
CA ASP A 27 13.61 37.29 -7.64
C ASP A 27 12.59 37.31 -6.50
N ILE A 28 11.30 37.32 -6.82
CA ILE A 28 10.22 37.29 -5.83
C ILE A 28 10.22 35.95 -5.07
N ALA A 29 10.37 34.84 -5.76
CA ALA A 29 10.42 33.52 -5.14
C ALA A 29 11.63 33.39 -4.22
N ARG A 30 12.80 33.91 -4.65
CA ARG A 30 14.02 33.93 -3.85
C ARG A 30 13.84 34.74 -2.57
N ARG A 31 13.34 35.98 -2.65
CA ARG A 31 13.10 36.86 -1.48
C ARG A 31 12.13 36.23 -0.48
N VAL A 32 11.07 35.58 -0.97
CA VAL A 32 10.10 34.89 -0.10
C VAL A 32 10.76 33.75 0.65
N ARG A 33 11.57 32.89 -0.03
CA ARG A 33 12.27 31.78 0.63
C ARG A 33 13.29 32.26 1.65
N GLU A 34 14.04 33.32 1.32
CA GLU A 34 15.01 33.94 2.25
C GLU A 34 14.31 34.51 3.48
N ALA A 35 13.22 35.25 3.29
CA ALA A 35 12.42 35.80 4.40
C ALA A 35 11.83 34.66 5.27
N ALA A 36 11.33 33.59 4.66
CA ALA A 36 10.83 32.43 5.40
C ALA A 36 11.94 31.79 6.23
N LYS A 37 13.14 31.59 5.65
CA LYS A 37 14.30 31.03 6.34
C LYS A 37 14.77 31.92 7.51
N GLN A 38 14.87 33.21 7.30
CA GLN A 38 15.26 34.17 8.34
C GLN A 38 14.30 34.23 9.53
N LEU A 39 13.01 34.00 9.26
CA LEU A 39 11.96 34.06 10.30
C LEU A 39 11.65 32.66 10.89
N GLY A 40 12.39 31.62 10.50
CA GLY A 40 12.09 30.23 10.91
C GLY A 40 10.68 29.79 10.53
N TYR A 41 10.13 30.37 9.45
CA TYR A 41 8.77 30.04 9.00
C TYR A 41 8.75 28.76 8.22
N SER A 42 8.08 27.75 8.74
CA SER A 42 7.73 26.52 8.00
C SER A 42 6.28 26.58 7.50
N VAL A 43 6.02 25.99 6.37
CA VAL A 43 4.65 25.84 5.87
C VAL A 43 3.87 24.96 6.84
N ASN A 44 2.79 25.50 7.39
CA ASN A 44 1.88 24.71 8.20
C ASN A 44 1.00 23.87 7.26
N TYR A 45 1.39 22.61 7.03
CA TYR A 45 0.68 21.68 6.17
C TYR A 45 -0.75 21.42 6.65
N ALA A 46 -1.00 21.36 7.97
CA ALA A 46 -2.34 21.22 8.53
C ALA A 46 -3.26 22.40 8.17
N ALA A 47 -2.74 23.63 8.23
CA ALA A 47 -3.48 24.81 7.80
C ALA A 47 -3.65 24.90 6.26
N SER A 48 -2.81 24.23 5.50
CA SER A 48 -2.95 24.10 4.05
C SER A 48 -3.98 23.03 3.69
N ALA A 49 -3.99 21.91 4.38
CA ALA A 49 -4.95 20.82 4.21
C ALA A 49 -6.40 21.30 4.42
N LEU A 50 -6.65 22.11 5.45
CA LEU A 50 -7.97 22.72 5.70
C LEU A 50 -8.50 23.61 4.55
N ARG A 51 -7.63 24.02 3.61
CA ARG A 51 -8.02 24.85 2.47
C ARG A 51 -8.10 24.12 1.15
N SER A 52 -7.45 22.97 1.04
CA SER A 52 -7.31 22.24 -0.22
C SER A 52 -7.90 20.83 -0.19
N ASP A 53 -8.40 20.37 0.95
CA ASP A 53 -8.82 18.98 1.24
C ASP A 53 -7.76 17.92 0.86
N VAL A 54 -6.48 18.34 0.74
CA VAL A 54 -5.36 17.47 0.42
C VAL A 54 -4.33 17.57 1.53
N THR A 55 -4.03 16.44 2.17
CA THR A 55 -3.09 16.34 3.29
C THR A 55 -1.67 16.01 2.86
N LYS A 56 -1.49 15.57 1.61
CA LYS A 56 -0.25 15.02 1.08
C LYS A 56 0.27 13.84 1.92
N THR A 57 -0.64 13.02 2.37
CA THR A 57 -0.34 11.86 3.21
C THR A 57 -1.00 10.61 2.64
N ILE A 58 -0.21 9.57 2.45
CA ILE A 58 -0.69 8.23 2.10
C ILE A 58 -0.60 7.35 3.34
N GLY A 59 -1.68 6.65 3.66
CA GLY A 59 -1.69 5.64 4.70
C GLY A 59 -1.20 4.30 4.16
N LEU A 60 -0.42 3.57 4.95
CA LEU A 60 -0.04 2.18 4.67
C LEU A 60 -0.37 1.32 5.89
N VAL A 61 -1.19 0.29 5.72
CA VAL A 61 -1.48 -0.69 6.77
C VAL A 61 -0.86 -2.02 6.39
N ILE A 62 -0.04 -2.56 7.29
CA ILE A 62 0.67 -3.85 7.11
C ILE A 62 0.53 -4.72 8.35
N PRO A 63 0.63 -6.07 8.22
CA PRO A 63 0.55 -6.97 9.38
C PRO A 63 1.74 -6.80 10.34
N SER A 64 2.95 -6.66 9.80
CA SER A 64 4.20 -6.55 10.54
C SER A 64 5.24 -5.80 9.71
N ALA A 65 6.07 -4.99 10.34
CA ALA A 65 7.21 -4.33 9.67
C ALA A 65 8.48 -5.19 9.65
N THR A 66 8.47 -6.33 10.34
CA THR A 66 9.65 -7.23 10.43
C THR A 66 9.59 -8.38 9.44
N GLU A 67 8.48 -8.57 8.76
CA GLU A 67 8.38 -9.54 7.69
C GLU A 67 9.17 -9.08 6.44
N PRO A 68 9.96 -9.97 5.80
CA PRO A 68 10.80 -9.59 4.66
C PRO A 68 10.03 -8.92 3.52
N PHE A 69 8.83 -9.41 3.21
CA PHE A 69 7.97 -8.83 2.19
C PHE A 69 7.55 -7.40 2.54
N ALA A 70 7.11 -7.17 3.77
CA ALA A 70 6.70 -5.84 4.22
C ALA A 70 7.87 -4.84 4.26
N ALA A 71 9.06 -5.29 4.65
CA ALA A 71 10.26 -4.47 4.64
C ALA A 71 10.64 -4.05 3.21
N GLN A 72 10.66 -4.99 2.26
CA GLN A 72 10.92 -4.68 0.85
C GLN A 72 9.85 -3.76 0.26
N LEU A 73 8.59 -3.98 0.59
CA LEU A 73 7.50 -3.13 0.15
C LEU A 73 7.65 -1.68 0.63
N LEU A 74 8.07 -1.49 1.88
CA LEU A 74 8.36 -0.16 2.43
C LEU A 74 9.52 0.52 1.70
N ASP A 75 10.61 -0.22 1.45
CA ASP A 75 11.79 0.29 0.75
C ASP A 75 11.47 0.74 -0.69
N GLU A 76 10.47 0.15 -1.35
CA GLU A 76 10.05 0.49 -2.71
C GLU A 76 8.97 1.58 -2.75
N ILE A 77 8.05 1.59 -1.80
CA ILE A 77 6.93 2.55 -1.78
C ILE A 77 7.40 3.94 -1.29
N GLU A 78 8.20 4.00 -0.25
CA GLU A 78 8.58 5.25 0.40
C GLU A 78 9.26 6.23 -0.56
N PRO A 79 10.27 5.85 -1.37
CA PRO A 79 10.89 6.75 -2.32
C PRO A 79 9.92 7.26 -3.41
N THR A 80 8.96 6.43 -3.80
CA THR A 80 7.93 6.82 -4.79
C THR A 80 7.02 7.89 -4.21
N ILE A 81 6.58 7.73 -2.97
CA ILE A 81 5.73 8.69 -2.26
C ILE A 81 6.48 10.01 -2.01
N ASP A 82 7.76 9.94 -1.62
CA ASP A 82 8.60 11.14 -1.41
C ASP A 82 8.80 11.94 -2.72
N THR A 83 8.99 11.25 -3.85
CA THR A 83 9.10 11.89 -5.17
C THR A 83 7.88 12.76 -5.50
N GLU A 84 6.69 12.33 -5.10
CA GLU A 84 5.45 13.10 -5.23
C GLU A 84 5.26 14.15 -4.13
N SER A 85 6.25 14.35 -3.27
CA SER A 85 6.21 15.25 -2.11
C SER A 85 5.04 14.92 -1.16
N GLN A 86 4.76 13.64 -0.99
CA GLN A 86 3.80 13.11 -0.03
C GLN A 86 4.53 12.47 1.16
N GLN A 87 3.80 12.19 2.23
CA GLN A 87 4.33 11.51 3.40
C GLN A 87 3.65 10.16 3.57
N LEU A 88 4.40 9.18 4.03
CA LEU A 88 3.86 7.87 4.38
C LEU A 88 3.48 7.83 5.87
N LEU A 89 2.26 7.41 6.18
CA LEU A 89 1.79 7.20 7.54
C LEU A 89 1.50 5.71 7.75
N LEU A 90 2.33 5.06 8.57
CA LEU A 90 2.32 3.62 8.76
C LEU A 90 1.37 3.21 9.90
N GLY A 91 0.51 2.23 9.63
CA GLY A 91 -0.30 1.49 10.59
C GLY A 91 0.13 0.01 10.63
N ILE A 92 0.39 -0.54 11.79
CA ILE A 92 0.74 -1.95 11.97
C ILE A 92 -0.37 -2.64 12.74
N GLY A 93 -0.84 -3.79 12.22
CA GLY A 93 -1.85 -4.62 12.85
C GLY A 93 -1.74 -6.07 12.39
N ALA A 94 -1.43 -6.98 13.30
CA ALA A 94 -1.22 -8.39 13.02
C ALA A 94 -2.53 -9.20 12.93
N THR A 95 -3.66 -8.61 13.32
CA THR A 95 -4.99 -9.24 13.27
C THR A 95 -5.96 -8.39 12.46
N GLN A 96 -7.08 -8.99 12.07
CA GLN A 96 -8.16 -8.29 11.37
C GLN A 96 -8.66 -7.06 12.14
N GLU A 97 -8.90 -7.21 13.44
CA GLU A 97 -9.39 -6.14 14.31
C GLU A 97 -8.38 -5.01 14.41
N ALA A 98 -7.11 -5.35 14.64
CA ALA A 98 -6.04 -4.35 14.70
C ALA A 98 -5.88 -3.60 13.38
N GLN A 99 -5.97 -4.29 12.24
CA GLN A 99 -5.92 -3.64 10.93
C GLN A 99 -7.14 -2.74 10.69
N ALA A 100 -8.35 -3.19 11.06
CA ALA A 100 -9.55 -2.37 10.96
C ALA A 100 -9.42 -1.07 11.77
N GLU A 101 -8.93 -1.14 13.00
CA GLU A 101 -8.64 0.05 13.83
C GLU A 101 -7.60 0.99 13.17
N ARG A 102 -6.56 0.44 12.53
CA ARG A 102 -5.54 1.25 11.84
C ARG A 102 -6.13 1.94 10.60
N ILE A 103 -6.94 1.22 9.82
CA ILE A 103 -7.65 1.79 8.65
C ILE A 103 -8.55 2.94 9.10
N GLU A 104 -9.38 2.74 10.12
CA GLU A 104 -10.23 3.78 10.67
C GLU A 104 -9.42 4.99 11.17
N SER A 105 -8.34 4.75 11.93
CA SER A 105 -7.47 5.81 12.43
C SER A 105 -6.84 6.65 11.31
N LEU A 106 -6.41 6.01 10.22
CA LEU A 106 -5.83 6.69 9.07
C LEU A 106 -6.89 7.46 8.27
N ALA A 107 -8.06 6.87 8.04
CA ALA A 107 -9.19 7.55 7.40
C ALA A 107 -9.62 8.80 8.18
N ASN A 108 -9.72 8.71 9.51
CA ASN A 108 -10.06 9.84 10.40
C ASN A 108 -8.97 10.92 10.43
N ARG A 109 -7.74 10.61 10.02
CA ARG A 109 -6.64 11.59 9.82
C ARG A 109 -6.67 12.22 8.43
N HIS A 110 -7.66 11.88 7.61
CA HIS A 110 -7.85 12.39 6.25
C HIS A 110 -6.62 12.15 5.36
N VAL A 111 -6.08 10.92 5.38
CA VAL A 111 -5.07 10.55 4.38
C VAL A 111 -5.68 10.63 2.98
N ASP A 112 -4.87 10.99 1.98
CA ASP A 112 -5.34 11.19 0.60
C ASP A 112 -5.54 9.88 -0.16
N GLY A 113 -4.94 8.80 0.34
CA GLY A 113 -5.07 7.44 -0.16
C GLY A 113 -4.61 6.42 0.88
N LEU A 114 -5.02 5.17 0.70
CA LEU A 114 -4.70 4.08 1.61
C LEU A 114 -4.18 2.87 0.84
N ILE A 115 -3.06 2.33 1.28
CA ILE A 115 -2.51 1.06 0.83
C ILE A 115 -2.67 0.07 1.97
N VAL A 116 -3.21 -1.13 1.69
CA VAL A 116 -3.45 -2.15 2.71
C VAL A 116 -2.86 -3.48 2.27
N VAL A 117 -2.02 -4.07 3.12
CA VAL A 117 -1.60 -5.47 3.02
C VAL A 117 -2.37 -6.24 4.09
N PRO A 118 -3.35 -7.07 3.74
CA PRO A 118 -4.11 -7.84 4.72
C PRO A 118 -3.21 -8.80 5.50
N ALA A 119 -3.48 -8.98 6.79
CA ALA A 119 -2.90 -10.07 7.55
C ALA A 119 -3.43 -11.41 7.05
N ALA A 120 -2.66 -12.47 7.23
CA ALA A 120 -3.05 -13.82 6.79
C ALA A 120 -4.44 -14.19 7.36
N GLY A 121 -5.36 -14.56 6.48
CA GLY A 121 -6.73 -14.93 6.83
C GLY A 121 -7.64 -13.78 7.29
N ALA A 122 -7.19 -12.51 7.25
CA ALA A 122 -8.02 -11.38 7.63
C ALA A 122 -9.06 -11.05 6.55
N ASP A 123 -10.33 -10.95 6.94
CA ASP A 123 -11.40 -10.40 6.10
C ASP A 123 -11.63 -8.92 6.42
N LEU A 124 -11.10 -8.05 5.59
CA LEU A 124 -11.24 -6.60 5.71
C LEU A 124 -12.36 -6.03 4.83
N ALA A 125 -13.16 -6.86 4.15
CA ALA A 125 -14.19 -6.43 3.19
C ALA A 125 -15.13 -5.36 3.77
N GLY A 126 -15.64 -5.59 4.96
CA GLY A 126 -16.55 -4.65 5.65
C GLY A 126 -15.90 -3.30 5.88
N THR A 127 -14.70 -3.30 6.45
CA THR A 127 -13.93 -2.08 6.76
C THR A 127 -13.55 -1.33 5.48
N LEU A 128 -13.02 -2.02 4.48
CA LEU A 128 -12.61 -1.39 3.22
C LEU A 128 -13.80 -0.79 2.46
N ASN A 129 -14.93 -1.50 2.39
CA ASN A 129 -16.15 -0.99 1.75
C ASN A 129 -16.71 0.27 2.42
N GLN A 130 -16.56 0.40 3.73
CA GLN A 130 -17.00 1.59 4.47
C GLN A 130 -16.30 2.85 3.97
N TYR A 131 -15.00 2.79 3.67
CA TYR A 131 -14.18 3.93 3.28
C TYR A 131 -13.99 4.09 1.76
N ALA A 132 -14.15 3.04 0.97
CA ALA A 132 -13.86 3.02 -0.47
C ALA A 132 -14.69 4.00 -1.32
N ASN A 133 -15.74 4.61 -0.77
CA ASN A 133 -16.52 5.64 -1.45
C ASN A 133 -15.88 7.03 -1.38
N THR A 134 -15.07 7.29 -0.37
CA THR A 134 -14.51 8.61 -0.07
C THR A 134 -13.00 8.63 -0.05
N LEU A 135 -12.36 7.47 0.05
CA LEU A 135 -10.92 7.30 0.13
C LEU A 135 -10.46 6.31 -0.96
N PRO A 136 -9.55 6.70 -1.87
CA PRO A 136 -8.90 5.77 -2.77
C PRO A 136 -8.13 4.71 -2.00
N ILE A 137 -8.41 3.43 -2.25
CA ILE A 137 -7.77 2.31 -1.55
C ILE A 137 -7.18 1.33 -2.55
N VAL A 138 -5.94 0.92 -2.30
CA VAL A 138 -5.26 -0.16 -3.00
C VAL A 138 -4.94 -1.26 -1.99
N GLN A 139 -5.40 -2.46 -2.25
CA GLN A 139 -5.02 -3.66 -1.51
C GLN A 139 -3.85 -4.33 -2.23
N ILE A 140 -2.82 -4.73 -1.49
CA ILE A 140 -1.69 -5.50 -2.00
C ILE A 140 -1.81 -6.93 -1.47
N CYS A 141 -1.80 -7.89 -2.38
CA CYS A 141 -2.03 -9.31 -2.11
C CYS A 141 -3.42 -9.61 -1.52
N GLY A 142 -3.67 -10.90 -1.28
CA GLY A 142 -4.94 -11.40 -0.79
C GLY A 142 -6.07 -11.31 -1.81
N ARG A 143 -7.23 -11.81 -1.42
CA ARG A 143 -8.41 -11.86 -2.28
C ARG A 143 -9.11 -10.50 -2.35
N GLN A 144 -9.57 -10.12 -3.56
CA GLN A 144 -10.44 -8.96 -3.71
C GLN A 144 -11.82 -9.25 -3.11
N THR A 145 -12.10 -8.65 -1.98
CA THR A 145 -13.39 -8.78 -1.28
C THR A 145 -14.23 -7.51 -1.32
N ALA A 146 -13.63 -6.39 -1.72
CA ALA A 146 -14.27 -5.09 -1.82
C ALA A 146 -14.27 -4.57 -3.27
N PRO A 147 -15.44 -4.47 -3.95
CA PRO A 147 -15.52 -4.19 -5.40
C PRO A 147 -14.92 -2.85 -5.85
N ARG A 148 -14.82 -1.87 -4.94
CA ARG A 148 -14.29 -0.53 -5.22
C ARG A 148 -12.83 -0.35 -4.82
N VAL A 149 -12.21 -1.38 -4.29
CA VAL A 149 -10.81 -1.40 -3.91
C VAL A 149 -10.00 -1.98 -5.05
N SER A 150 -8.99 -1.27 -5.51
CA SER A 150 -8.04 -1.80 -6.49
C SER A 150 -7.16 -2.85 -5.81
N VAL A 151 -6.88 -3.95 -6.50
CA VAL A 151 -6.01 -5.02 -5.97
C VAL A 151 -4.78 -5.16 -6.86
N VAL A 152 -3.63 -5.24 -6.23
CA VAL A 152 -2.35 -5.56 -6.85
C VAL A 152 -1.84 -6.85 -6.21
N GLY A 153 -1.59 -7.86 -7.01
CA GLY A 153 -1.15 -9.16 -6.51
C GLY A 153 -0.57 -10.03 -7.61
N ILE A 154 -0.19 -11.24 -7.24
CA ILE A 154 0.29 -12.26 -8.16
C ILE A 154 -0.93 -13.00 -8.70
N ASP A 155 -0.93 -13.32 -9.99
CA ASP A 155 -1.84 -14.32 -10.56
C ASP A 155 -1.34 -15.72 -10.14
N GLU A 156 -1.84 -16.18 -9.01
CA GLU A 156 -1.42 -17.44 -8.39
C GLU A 156 -1.76 -18.64 -9.26
N ASN A 157 -2.85 -18.59 -10.02
CA ASN A 157 -3.21 -19.65 -10.95
C ASN A 157 -2.19 -19.75 -12.10
N ALA A 158 -1.86 -18.62 -12.73
CA ALA A 158 -0.85 -18.60 -13.79
C ALA A 158 0.55 -18.96 -13.26
N ALA A 159 0.89 -18.53 -12.05
CA ALA A 159 2.15 -18.89 -11.40
C ALA A 159 2.24 -20.39 -11.14
N MET A 160 1.18 -21.01 -10.59
CA MET A 160 1.13 -22.45 -10.35
C MET A 160 1.18 -23.25 -11.66
N GLU A 161 0.47 -22.79 -12.69
CA GLU A 161 0.55 -23.40 -14.01
C GLU A 161 1.99 -23.40 -14.55
N ALA A 162 2.67 -22.26 -14.48
CA ALA A 162 4.05 -22.13 -14.93
C ALA A 162 5.00 -23.08 -14.19
N ILE A 163 4.83 -23.24 -12.87
CA ILE A 163 5.61 -24.17 -12.05
C ILE A 163 5.38 -25.61 -12.50
N VAL A 164 4.13 -26.06 -12.55
CA VAL A 164 3.78 -27.44 -12.87
C VAL A 164 4.16 -27.78 -14.32
N LYS A 165 3.93 -26.88 -15.25
CA LYS A 165 4.37 -27.02 -16.64
C LYS A 165 5.88 -27.18 -16.73
N HIS A 166 6.66 -26.38 -16.02
CA HIS A 166 8.11 -26.50 -15.98
C HIS A 166 8.56 -27.88 -15.44
N LEU A 167 7.92 -28.37 -14.36
CA LEU A 167 8.21 -29.71 -13.85
C LEU A 167 7.97 -30.79 -14.91
N ALA A 168 6.85 -30.69 -15.65
CA ALA A 168 6.55 -31.65 -16.74
C ALA A 168 7.59 -31.58 -17.86
N GLU A 169 8.02 -30.38 -18.28
CA GLU A 169 9.03 -30.15 -19.30
C GLU A 169 10.41 -30.73 -18.89
N GLN A 170 10.71 -30.73 -17.58
CA GLN A 170 11.93 -31.36 -17.04
C GLN A 170 11.82 -32.89 -16.87
N GLY A 171 10.71 -33.49 -17.28
CA GLY A 171 10.50 -34.94 -17.18
C GLY A 171 10.22 -35.42 -15.75
N ILE A 172 9.84 -34.54 -14.84
CA ILE A 172 9.42 -34.93 -13.48
C ILE A 172 8.10 -35.69 -13.58
N ALA A 173 8.02 -36.85 -12.97
CA ALA A 173 6.84 -37.70 -13.01
C ALA A 173 5.83 -37.45 -11.88
N SER A 174 6.30 -36.90 -10.75
CA SER A 174 5.46 -36.65 -9.56
C SER A 174 5.97 -35.53 -8.71
N ALA A 175 5.05 -34.87 -8.03
CA ALA A 175 5.38 -33.82 -7.06
C ALA A 175 4.40 -33.82 -5.88
N ALA A 176 4.86 -33.33 -4.72
CA ALA A 176 4.06 -33.13 -3.54
C ALA A 176 3.92 -31.62 -3.25
N TYR A 177 2.82 -31.24 -2.64
CA TYR A 177 2.56 -29.88 -2.21
C TYR A 177 2.86 -29.71 -0.72
N MET A 178 3.62 -28.68 -0.40
CA MET A 178 3.85 -28.28 0.98
C MET A 178 3.38 -26.83 1.14
N ALA A 179 2.43 -26.60 2.01
CA ALA A 179 1.83 -25.29 2.27
C ALA A 179 2.07 -24.85 3.72
N GLY A 180 1.77 -23.58 3.97
CA GLY A 180 1.67 -23.05 5.32
C GLY A 180 0.42 -23.53 6.05
N ASN A 181 -0.41 -22.60 6.54
CA ASN A 181 -1.60 -22.94 7.32
C ASN A 181 -2.70 -23.60 6.47
N GLU A 182 -3.12 -24.80 6.87
CA GLU A 182 -4.20 -25.57 6.23
C GLU A 182 -5.57 -24.85 6.26
N LEU A 183 -5.81 -24.02 7.28
CA LEU A 183 -7.11 -23.41 7.52
C LEU A 183 -7.31 -22.07 6.78
N SER A 184 -6.33 -21.61 6.02
CA SER A 184 -6.51 -20.38 5.23
C SER A 184 -7.21 -20.69 3.90
N PHE A 185 -8.06 -19.76 3.48
CA PHE A 185 -8.74 -19.85 2.17
C PHE A 185 -7.72 -19.86 1.02
N GLU A 186 -6.69 -19.02 1.11
CA GLU A 186 -5.62 -18.93 0.11
C GLU A 186 -4.87 -20.25 -0.02
N SER A 187 -4.56 -20.92 1.09
CA SER A 187 -3.91 -22.26 1.05
C SER A 187 -4.79 -23.28 0.37
N ALA A 188 -6.10 -23.28 0.64
CA ALA A 188 -7.04 -24.19 0.01
C ALA A 188 -7.16 -23.94 -1.51
N GLU A 189 -7.18 -22.68 -1.93
CA GLU A 189 -7.25 -22.28 -3.34
C GLU A 189 -5.96 -22.69 -4.08
N LEU A 190 -4.79 -22.41 -3.53
CA LEU A 190 -3.50 -22.84 -4.08
C LEU A 190 -3.37 -24.36 -4.17
N PHE A 191 -3.82 -25.05 -3.14
CA PHE A 191 -3.85 -26.54 -3.13
C PHE A 191 -4.73 -27.10 -4.26
N ALA A 192 -5.95 -26.58 -4.43
CA ALA A 192 -6.84 -26.99 -5.50
C ALA A 192 -6.25 -26.69 -6.89
N THR A 193 -5.62 -25.52 -7.03
CA THR A 193 -4.94 -25.09 -8.25
C THR A 193 -3.76 -26.00 -8.59
N PHE A 194 -2.92 -26.33 -7.60
CA PHE A 194 -1.84 -27.31 -7.77
C PHE A 194 -2.35 -28.65 -8.31
N HIS A 195 -3.35 -29.24 -7.65
CA HIS A 195 -3.92 -30.52 -8.10
C HIS A 195 -4.54 -30.45 -9.49
N THR A 196 -5.14 -29.33 -9.85
CA THR A 196 -5.71 -29.11 -11.17
C THR A 196 -4.63 -29.11 -12.25
N HIS A 197 -3.55 -28.38 -12.05
CA HIS A 197 -2.45 -28.32 -13.02
C HIS A 197 -1.64 -29.63 -13.05
N MET A 198 -1.41 -30.31 -11.93
CA MET A 198 -0.79 -31.65 -11.90
C MET A 198 -1.55 -32.62 -12.81
N ARG A 199 -2.87 -32.61 -12.73
CA ARG A 199 -3.72 -33.46 -13.59
C ARG A 199 -3.65 -33.04 -15.06
N THR A 200 -3.68 -31.74 -15.33
CA THR A 200 -3.64 -31.18 -16.69
C THR A 200 -2.33 -31.56 -17.39
N TYR A 201 -1.22 -31.54 -16.71
CA TYR A 201 0.11 -31.85 -17.26
C TYR A 201 0.53 -33.32 -17.07
N GLY A 202 -0.35 -34.16 -16.53
CA GLY A 202 -0.13 -35.60 -16.41
C GLY A 202 0.90 -36.00 -15.35
N LEU A 203 1.17 -35.16 -14.36
CA LEU A 203 2.05 -35.46 -13.24
C LEU A 203 1.27 -36.14 -12.13
N ALA A 204 1.90 -37.13 -11.48
CA ALA A 204 1.31 -37.81 -10.33
C ALA A 204 1.44 -36.99 -9.05
N THR A 205 0.38 -36.97 -8.27
CA THR A 205 0.37 -36.46 -6.90
C THR A 205 -0.63 -37.26 -6.06
N SER A 206 -0.45 -37.25 -4.75
CA SER A 206 -1.35 -37.94 -3.82
C SER A 206 -1.62 -37.05 -2.63
N GLU A 207 -2.85 -37.04 -2.14
CA GLU A 207 -3.24 -36.26 -0.95
C GLU A 207 -2.37 -36.59 0.26
N ASN A 208 -1.97 -37.85 0.41
CA ASN A 208 -1.09 -38.31 1.50
C ASN A 208 0.35 -37.76 1.43
N TRP A 209 0.75 -37.20 0.30
CA TRP A 209 2.08 -36.61 0.13
C TRP A 209 2.10 -35.11 0.48
N ASN A 210 0.92 -34.51 0.57
CA ASN A 210 0.81 -33.09 0.84
C ASN A 210 0.98 -32.82 2.34
N GLN A 211 1.68 -31.76 2.67
CA GLN A 211 1.98 -31.38 4.04
C GLN A 211 1.56 -29.92 4.26
N PHE A 212 0.99 -29.69 5.42
CA PHE A 212 0.65 -28.35 5.88
C PHE A 212 1.48 -28.06 7.14
N GLY A 213 2.13 -26.91 7.16
CA GLY A 213 2.87 -26.42 8.32
C GLY A 213 2.00 -25.57 9.25
N GLU A 214 2.48 -25.35 10.47
CA GLU A 214 1.88 -24.38 11.41
C GLU A 214 2.35 -22.96 11.10
#